data_ae77f02dbbb0cabe9e1e94db7005b0d7
#
_entry.id   ae77f02dbbb0cabe9e1e94db7005b0d7
#
_cell.length_a   1.000
_cell.length_b   1.000
_cell.length_c   1.000
_cell.angle_alpha   90.00
_cell.angle_beta   90.00
_cell.angle_gamma   90.00
#
_symmetry.space_group_name_H-M   'P 1'
#
loop_
_entity.id
_entity.type
_entity.pdbx_description
1 polymer ?
#
loop_
_entity_poly.entity_id
_entity_poly.type
_entity_poly.pdbx_seq_one_letter_code
_entity_poly.pdbx_strand_id
1 'polypeptide(L)'
;AKARIQNQINDAKNEAERILGNDNPQVSQVTQALNKIKAIQPKLTEAINMLQNKENNTELVNAKNRLENAVNDTDPTHGMTQETINNYNAKKREAQNEIQKANMIINNGDATAQDISSEKSKVEQVLQALQNAKNDLRADKRELQTAYNKLIQNVNTNGKKPSSIQNYKSARRNIENQYNTAKNEAHNVLENTNPTVNAVEDALRKINAIQPEVTKAINILQDKEDNSE
;
A
#
# COMPACT_ATOMS: atom_id res chain seq x y z
N ALA A 1 -3.87 -25.97 37.21
CA ALA A 1 -4.95 -26.84 37.75
C ALA A 1 -4.85 -28.26 37.18
N LYS A 2 -4.87 -28.45 35.84
CA LYS A 2 -4.89 -29.78 35.19
C LYS A 2 -3.74 -30.70 35.67
N ALA A 3 -2.50 -30.22 35.72
CA ALA A 3 -1.34 -31.03 36.13
C ALA A 3 -1.43 -31.54 37.60
N ARG A 4 -2.03 -30.75 38.50
CA ARG A 4 -2.16 -31.09 39.90
C ARG A 4 -3.18 -32.20 40.15
N ILE A 5 -4.26 -32.25 39.37
CA ILE A 5 -5.32 -33.23 39.55
C ILE A 5 -5.14 -34.45 38.65
N GLN A 6 -4.24 -34.41 37.65
CA GLN A 6 -4.04 -35.50 36.70
C GLN A 6 -3.67 -36.82 37.36
N ASN A 7 -2.75 -36.78 38.34
CA ASN A 7 -2.37 -37.98 39.08
C ASN A 7 -3.57 -38.56 39.88
N GLN A 8 -4.35 -37.68 40.56
CA GLN A 8 -5.52 -38.09 41.30
C GLN A 8 -6.61 -38.69 40.38
N ILE A 9 -6.77 -38.14 39.16
CA ILE A 9 -7.67 -38.66 38.15
C ILE A 9 -7.21 -40.07 37.72
N ASN A 10 -5.93 -40.21 37.42
CA ASN A 10 -5.35 -41.50 36.99
C ASN A 10 -5.47 -42.54 38.10
N ASP A 11 -5.18 -42.19 39.36
CA ASP A 11 -5.31 -43.09 40.50
C ASP A 11 -6.76 -43.56 40.71
N ALA A 12 -7.73 -42.65 40.67
CA ALA A 12 -9.14 -42.97 40.79
C ALA A 12 -9.64 -43.83 39.63
N LYS A 13 -9.21 -43.52 38.40
CA LYS A 13 -9.55 -44.31 37.20
C LYS A 13 -8.98 -45.74 37.30
N ASN A 14 -7.71 -45.88 37.59
CA ASN A 14 -7.03 -47.17 37.68
C ASN A 14 -7.63 -48.03 38.77
N GLU A 15 -7.94 -47.47 39.94
CA GLU A 15 -8.59 -48.17 41.05
C GLU A 15 -10.02 -48.62 40.65
N ALA A 16 -10.78 -47.73 40.01
CA ALA A 16 -12.13 -48.07 39.53
C ALA A 16 -12.08 -49.22 38.49
N GLU A 17 -11.16 -49.12 37.50
CA GLU A 17 -11.00 -50.18 36.48
C GLU A 17 -10.61 -51.54 37.11
N ARG A 18 -9.71 -51.51 38.08
CA ARG A 18 -9.28 -52.72 38.81
C ARG A 18 -10.44 -53.35 39.56
N ILE A 19 -11.30 -52.54 40.22
CA ILE A 19 -12.45 -53.05 40.96
C ILE A 19 -13.54 -53.57 40.03
N LEU A 20 -13.80 -52.85 38.93
CA LEU A 20 -14.80 -53.27 37.91
C LEU A 20 -14.39 -54.52 37.16
N GLY A 21 -13.09 -54.81 37.03
CA GLY A 21 -12.56 -56.02 36.42
C GLY A 21 -12.47 -57.20 37.38
N ASN A 22 -12.91 -57.09 38.64
CA ASN A 22 -12.91 -58.15 39.64
C ASN A 22 -14.32 -58.74 39.72
N ASP A 23 -14.48 -60.05 39.48
CA ASP A 23 -15.77 -60.80 39.52
C ASP A 23 -16.42 -60.87 40.92
N ASN A 24 -15.60 -60.64 41.96
CA ASN A 24 -16.12 -60.72 43.36
C ASN A 24 -15.43 -59.62 44.24
N PRO A 25 -15.70 -58.36 44.02
CA PRO A 25 -15.08 -57.26 44.80
C PRO A 25 -15.73 -57.17 46.17
N GLN A 26 -14.92 -56.85 47.21
CA GLN A 26 -15.49 -56.60 48.55
C GLN A 26 -16.20 -55.23 48.54
N VAL A 27 -17.29 -55.09 49.27
CA VAL A 27 -18.09 -53.85 49.40
C VAL A 27 -17.23 -52.68 49.83
N SER A 28 -16.24 -52.87 50.73
CA SER A 28 -15.31 -51.88 51.19
C SER A 28 -14.43 -51.30 50.02
N GLN A 29 -13.99 -52.16 49.10
CA GLN A 29 -13.17 -51.78 47.95
C GLN A 29 -13.99 -50.96 46.94
N VAL A 30 -15.22 -51.39 46.68
CA VAL A 30 -16.16 -50.63 45.82
C VAL A 30 -16.45 -49.25 46.42
N THR A 31 -16.68 -49.18 47.71
CA THR A 31 -16.94 -47.91 48.42
C THR A 31 -15.72 -46.98 48.37
N GLN A 32 -14.49 -47.50 48.55
CA GLN A 32 -13.27 -46.70 48.45
C GLN A 32 -13.07 -46.16 47.05
N ALA A 33 -13.22 -46.93 46.01
CA ALA A 33 -13.10 -46.50 44.64
C ALA A 33 -14.13 -45.40 44.29
N LEU A 34 -15.41 -45.62 44.73
CA LEU A 34 -16.46 -44.62 44.55
C LEU A 34 -16.15 -43.29 45.28
N ASN A 35 -15.64 -43.37 46.51
CA ASN A 35 -15.27 -42.17 47.26
C ASN A 35 -14.13 -41.40 46.60
N LYS A 36 -13.14 -42.06 46.04
CA LYS A 36 -12.07 -41.42 45.28
C LYS A 36 -12.62 -40.69 44.04
N ILE A 37 -13.52 -41.29 43.27
CA ILE A 37 -14.17 -40.66 42.14
C ILE A 37 -14.99 -39.44 42.59
N LYS A 38 -15.82 -39.58 43.61
CA LYS A 38 -16.61 -38.46 44.16
C LYS A 38 -15.77 -37.31 44.66
N ALA A 39 -14.58 -37.56 45.23
CA ALA A 39 -13.67 -36.54 45.73
C ALA A 39 -12.99 -35.75 44.62
N ILE A 40 -12.80 -36.32 43.43
CA ILE A 40 -12.15 -35.68 42.28
C ILE A 40 -13.16 -34.91 41.43
N GLN A 41 -14.40 -35.37 41.35
CA GLN A 41 -15.43 -34.79 40.47
C GLN A 41 -15.66 -33.30 40.68
N PRO A 42 -15.72 -32.72 41.91
CA PRO A 42 -15.80 -31.29 42.13
C PRO A 42 -14.57 -30.54 41.59
N LYS A 43 -13.36 -31.08 41.80
CA LYS A 43 -12.11 -30.49 41.33
C LYS A 43 -12.02 -30.46 39.81
N LEU A 44 -12.50 -31.52 39.16
CA LEU A 44 -12.57 -31.60 37.71
C LEU A 44 -13.57 -30.57 37.16
N THR A 45 -14.73 -30.46 37.78
CA THR A 45 -15.75 -29.47 37.44
C THR A 45 -15.21 -28.04 37.58
N GLU A 46 -14.52 -27.76 38.69
CA GLU A 46 -13.85 -26.45 38.87
C GLU A 46 -12.81 -26.17 37.77
N ALA A 47 -11.95 -27.16 37.45
CA ALA A 47 -10.97 -27.03 36.39
C ALA A 47 -11.61 -26.82 35.00
N ILE A 48 -12.75 -27.48 34.73
CA ILE A 48 -13.50 -27.27 33.47
C ILE A 48 -14.11 -25.87 33.43
N ASN A 49 -14.67 -25.39 34.56
CA ASN A 49 -15.27 -24.07 34.65
C ASN A 49 -14.24 -22.92 34.50
N MET A 50 -12.93 -23.21 34.69
CA MET A 50 -11.85 -22.25 34.40
C MET A 50 -11.50 -22.14 32.92
N LEU A 51 -11.99 -23.04 32.08
CA LEU A 51 -11.80 -22.98 30.63
C LEU A 51 -12.66 -21.87 30.06
N GLN A 52 -12.00 -20.97 29.36
CA GLN A 52 -12.65 -19.91 28.59
C GLN A 52 -12.55 -20.21 27.10
N ASN A 53 -13.56 -19.87 26.36
CA ASN A 53 -13.52 -19.95 24.91
C ASN A 53 -12.61 -18.84 24.38
N LYS A 54 -11.85 -19.14 23.33
CA LYS A 54 -11.11 -18.14 22.58
C LYS A 54 -12.11 -17.17 21.94
N GLU A 55 -11.82 -15.88 22.03
CA GLU A 55 -12.61 -14.83 21.37
C GLU A 55 -12.56 -14.96 19.85
N ASN A 56 -13.65 -14.57 19.20
CA ASN A 56 -13.75 -14.59 17.74
C ASN A 56 -12.98 -13.41 17.13
N ASN A 57 -11.95 -13.71 16.34
CA ASN A 57 -11.12 -12.72 15.67
C ASN A 57 -11.31 -12.66 14.14
N THR A 58 -12.35 -13.28 13.60
CA THR A 58 -12.61 -13.38 12.16
C THR A 58 -12.66 -12.01 11.48
N GLU A 59 -13.28 -11.02 12.11
CA GLU A 59 -13.34 -9.67 11.54
C GLU A 59 -11.99 -8.97 11.50
N LEU A 60 -11.14 -9.15 12.52
CA LEU A 60 -9.78 -8.66 12.52
C LEU A 60 -8.94 -9.33 11.43
N VAL A 61 -9.06 -10.64 11.25
CA VAL A 61 -8.41 -11.37 10.15
C VAL A 61 -8.83 -10.81 8.80
N ASN A 62 -10.11 -10.57 8.58
CA ASN A 62 -10.62 -10.00 7.34
C ASN A 62 -10.11 -8.57 7.11
N ALA A 63 -10.08 -7.73 8.15
CA ALA A 63 -9.53 -6.37 8.06
C ALA A 63 -8.02 -6.40 7.72
N LYS A 64 -7.25 -7.25 8.40
CA LYS A 64 -5.83 -7.46 8.13
C LYS A 64 -5.58 -7.91 6.69
N ASN A 65 -6.36 -8.87 6.18
CA ASN A 65 -6.20 -9.37 4.80
C ASN A 65 -6.47 -8.25 3.77
N ARG A 66 -7.45 -7.37 4.02
CA ARG A 66 -7.67 -6.19 3.16
C ARG A 66 -6.46 -5.24 3.17
N LEU A 67 -5.85 -5.03 4.34
CA LEU A 67 -4.65 -4.20 4.46
C LEU A 67 -3.45 -4.84 3.75
N GLU A 68 -3.25 -6.15 3.90
CA GLU A 68 -2.20 -6.92 3.19
C GLU A 68 -2.36 -6.79 1.66
N ASN A 69 -3.57 -6.94 1.15
CA ASN A 69 -3.84 -6.78 -0.28
C ASN A 69 -3.50 -5.37 -0.76
N ALA A 70 -3.85 -4.33 0.01
CA ALA A 70 -3.54 -2.94 -0.34
C ALA A 70 -2.02 -2.67 -0.32
N VAL A 71 -1.27 -3.26 0.61
CA VAL A 71 0.20 -3.15 0.69
C VAL A 71 0.89 -3.86 -0.48
N ASN A 72 0.34 -5.00 -0.91
CA ASN A 72 0.90 -5.85 -1.97
C ASN A 72 0.37 -5.50 -3.37
N ASP A 73 -0.48 -4.47 -3.49
CA ASP A 73 -0.97 -3.99 -4.78
C ASP A 73 0.19 -3.46 -5.65
N THR A 74 -0.05 -3.40 -6.96
CA THR A 74 0.91 -2.87 -7.93
C THR A 74 1.41 -1.50 -7.49
N ASP A 75 2.72 -1.26 -7.63
CA ASP A 75 3.35 0.00 -7.24
C ASP A 75 2.78 1.18 -8.06
N PRO A 76 2.07 2.12 -7.41
CA PRO A 76 1.45 3.25 -8.10
C PRO A 76 2.38 4.47 -8.24
N THR A 77 3.65 4.37 -7.86
CA THR A 77 4.53 5.55 -7.69
C THR A 77 5.25 5.98 -8.95
N HIS A 78 5.20 5.17 -10.03
CA HIS A 78 5.86 5.51 -11.29
C HIS A 78 5.36 6.85 -11.86
N GLY A 79 6.30 7.74 -12.19
CA GLY A 79 5.99 9.06 -12.77
C GLY A 79 5.33 10.05 -11.82
N MET A 80 5.28 9.77 -10.51
CA MET A 80 4.70 10.65 -9.50
C MET A 80 5.75 11.59 -8.88
N THR A 81 5.30 12.65 -8.24
CA THR A 81 6.20 13.58 -7.54
C THR A 81 6.84 12.94 -6.32
N GLN A 82 8.10 13.25 -6.05
CA GLN A 82 8.85 12.68 -4.92
C GLN A 82 8.16 12.94 -3.57
N GLU A 83 7.50 14.08 -3.41
CA GLU A 83 6.77 14.44 -2.19
C GLU A 83 5.64 13.45 -1.93
N THR A 84 4.78 13.21 -2.94
CA THR A 84 3.63 12.30 -2.81
C THR A 84 4.08 10.84 -2.71
N ILE A 85 5.17 10.44 -3.38
CA ILE A 85 5.82 9.13 -3.22
C ILE A 85 6.27 8.93 -1.77
N ASN A 86 6.93 9.91 -1.18
CA ASN A 86 7.44 9.82 0.20
C ASN A 86 6.29 9.62 1.19
N ASN A 87 5.18 10.37 1.02
CA ASN A 87 3.98 10.21 1.86
C ASN A 87 3.37 8.81 1.70
N TYR A 88 3.15 8.36 0.46
CA TYR A 88 2.63 7.02 0.19
C TYR A 88 3.50 5.93 0.80
N ASN A 89 4.81 5.99 0.62
CA ASN A 89 5.75 5.01 1.17
C ASN A 89 5.79 5.04 2.71
N ALA A 90 5.60 6.20 3.34
CA ALA A 90 5.48 6.29 4.79
C ALA A 90 4.23 5.55 5.27
N LYS A 91 3.08 5.77 4.64
CA LYS A 91 1.83 5.06 4.97
C LYS A 91 1.89 3.57 4.68
N LYS A 92 2.59 3.17 3.62
CA LYS A 92 2.84 1.75 3.33
C LYS A 92 3.66 1.07 4.44
N ARG A 93 4.69 1.73 4.98
CA ARG A 93 5.46 1.21 6.13
C ARG A 93 4.61 1.14 7.41
N GLU A 94 3.78 2.15 7.67
CA GLU A 94 2.83 2.12 8.80
C GLU A 94 1.89 0.91 8.67
N ALA A 95 1.37 0.65 7.47
CA ALA A 95 0.51 -0.50 7.18
C ALA A 95 1.22 -1.84 7.42
N GLN A 96 2.47 -1.98 6.98
CA GLN A 96 3.27 -3.18 7.23
C GLN A 96 3.48 -3.45 8.73
N ASN A 97 3.74 -2.40 9.49
CA ASN A 97 3.88 -2.50 10.95
C ASN A 97 2.56 -2.89 11.64
N GLU A 98 1.44 -2.34 11.18
CA GLU A 98 0.13 -2.67 11.76
C GLU A 98 -0.32 -4.10 11.44
N ILE A 99 0.01 -4.62 10.25
CA ILE A 99 -0.18 -6.04 9.91
C ILE A 99 0.55 -6.95 10.91
N GLN A 100 1.77 -6.60 11.30
CA GLN A 100 2.53 -7.38 12.30
C GLN A 100 1.85 -7.37 13.67
N LYS A 101 1.33 -6.22 14.11
CA LYS A 101 0.59 -6.10 15.38
C LYS A 101 -0.72 -6.89 15.34
N ALA A 102 -1.46 -6.78 14.25
CA ALA A 102 -2.68 -7.55 14.05
C ALA A 102 -2.40 -9.07 14.11
N ASN A 103 -1.31 -9.54 13.49
CA ASN A 103 -0.90 -10.93 13.58
C ASN A 103 -0.57 -11.36 15.02
N MET A 104 0.03 -10.49 15.84
CA MET A 104 0.29 -10.81 17.26
C MET A 104 -1.03 -10.98 18.02
N ILE A 105 -2.01 -10.11 17.82
CA ILE A 105 -3.34 -10.25 18.47
C ILE A 105 -4.09 -11.47 17.96
N ILE A 106 -4.08 -11.73 16.64
CA ILE A 106 -4.74 -12.90 16.04
C ILE A 106 -4.18 -14.22 16.60
N ASN A 107 -2.88 -14.27 16.83
CA ASN A 107 -2.19 -15.46 17.33
C ASN A 107 -2.20 -15.57 18.86
N ASN A 108 -2.62 -14.52 19.56
CA ASN A 108 -2.77 -14.55 21.02
C ASN A 108 -4.08 -15.25 21.40
N GLY A 109 -3.98 -16.47 21.94
CA GLY A 109 -5.13 -17.24 22.41
C GLY A 109 -5.91 -16.58 23.55
N ASP A 110 -5.28 -15.68 24.30
CA ASP A 110 -5.84 -14.98 25.45
C ASP A 110 -6.25 -13.53 25.12
N ALA A 111 -6.25 -13.14 23.83
CA ALA A 111 -6.68 -11.82 23.41
C ALA A 111 -8.15 -11.59 23.80
N THR A 112 -8.43 -10.45 24.40
CA THR A 112 -9.80 -10.07 24.79
C THR A 112 -10.58 -9.53 23.60
N ALA A 113 -11.91 -9.55 23.68
CA ALA A 113 -12.78 -8.92 22.67
C ALA A 113 -12.43 -7.44 22.47
N GLN A 114 -12.00 -6.73 23.53
CA GLN A 114 -11.54 -5.34 23.46
C GLN A 114 -10.24 -5.22 22.67
N ASP A 115 -9.25 -6.08 22.88
CA ASP A 115 -7.99 -6.09 22.14
C ASP A 115 -8.24 -6.28 20.65
N ILE A 116 -9.07 -7.28 20.29
CA ILE A 116 -9.44 -7.62 18.93
C ILE A 116 -10.17 -6.45 18.26
N SER A 117 -11.14 -5.84 18.93
CA SER A 117 -11.93 -4.72 18.41
C SER A 117 -11.07 -3.46 18.22
N SER A 118 -10.20 -3.14 19.19
CA SER A 118 -9.31 -2.00 19.13
C SER A 118 -8.30 -2.15 17.99
N GLU A 119 -7.73 -3.34 17.83
CA GLU A 119 -6.77 -3.60 16.76
C GLU A 119 -7.43 -3.58 15.39
N LYS A 120 -8.64 -4.16 15.24
CA LYS A 120 -9.43 -4.05 14.00
C LYS A 120 -9.61 -2.59 13.59
N SER A 121 -10.00 -1.73 14.54
CA SER A 121 -10.20 -0.30 14.27
C SER A 121 -8.93 0.39 13.78
N LYS A 122 -7.77 0.07 14.36
CA LYS A 122 -6.46 0.60 13.90
C LYS A 122 -6.11 0.12 12.49
N VAL A 123 -6.29 -1.17 12.21
CA VAL A 123 -6.06 -1.74 10.88
C VAL A 123 -6.92 -1.03 9.83
N GLU A 124 -8.19 -0.76 10.13
CA GLU A 124 -9.09 -0.05 9.22
C GLU A 124 -8.68 1.43 9.02
N GLN A 125 -8.24 2.11 10.07
CA GLN A 125 -7.71 3.49 9.99
C GLN A 125 -6.45 3.56 9.13
N VAL A 126 -5.53 2.62 9.31
CA VAL A 126 -4.28 2.56 8.54
C VAL A 126 -4.55 2.20 7.07
N LEU A 127 -5.49 1.30 6.80
CA LEU A 127 -5.95 1.02 5.44
C LEU A 127 -6.50 2.28 4.76
N GLN A 128 -7.35 3.04 5.44
CA GLN A 128 -7.88 4.29 4.92
C GLN A 128 -6.78 5.32 4.65
N ALA A 129 -5.81 5.44 5.57
CA ALA A 129 -4.68 6.35 5.41
C ALA A 129 -3.81 5.98 4.19
N LEU A 130 -3.56 4.69 3.96
CA LEU A 130 -2.83 4.21 2.79
C LEU A 130 -3.59 4.49 1.48
N GLN A 131 -4.91 4.26 1.47
CA GLN A 131 -5.76 4.57 0.32
C GLN A 131 -5.79 6.06 0.02
N ASN A 132 -5.89 6.92 1.03
CA ASN A 132 -5.83 8.36 0.87
C ASN A 132 -4.48 8.78 0.28
N ALA A 133 -3.37 8.28 0.82
CA ALA A 133 -2.04 8.57 0.30
C ALA A 133 -1.85 8.08 -1.15
N LYS A 134 -2.47 6.97 -1.55
CA LYS A 134 -2.52 6.49 -2.94
C LYS A 134 -3.30 7.47 -3.83
N ASN A 135 -4.44 7.97 -3.38
CA ASN A 135 -5.26 8.95 -4.10
C ASN A 135 -4.60 10.33 -4.20
N ASP A 136 -3.71 10.65 -3.25
CA ASP A 136 -2.97 11.89 -3.21
C ASP A 136 -1.71 11.90 -4.09
N LEU A 137 -1.37 10.79 -4.74
CA LEU A 137 -0.27 10.74 -5.69
C LEU A 137 -0.52 11.71 -6.85
N ARG A 138 0.52 12.48 -7.23
CA ARG A 138 0.45 13.49 -8.29
C ARG A 138 1.53 13.25 -9.33
N ALA A 139 1.15 13.27 -10.61
CA ALA A 139 2.08 13.13 -11.72
C ALA A 139 3.14 14.26 -11.70
N ASP A 140 4.39 13.91 -11.95
CA ASP A 140 5.49 14.85 -12.01
C ASP A 140 5.53 15.56 -13.38
N LYS A 141 5.26 16.87 -13.38
CA LYS A 141 5.22 17.71 -14.58
C LYS A 141 6.51 18.50 -14.85
N ARG A 142 7.55 18.35 -14.03
CA ARG A 142 8.75 19.22 -14.09
C ARG A 142 9.49 19.11 -15.41
N GLU A 143 9.65 17.90 -15.93
CA GLU A 143 10.31 17.68 -17.21
C GLU A 143 9.47 18.23 -18.37
N LEU A 144 8.16 18.01 -18.37
CA LEU A 144 7.23 18.57 -19.32
C LEU A 144 7.27 20.11 -19.31
N GLN A 145 7.28 20.72 -18.12
CA GLN A 145 7.36 22.17 -17.97
C GLN A 145 8.66 22.72 -18.58
N THR A 146 9.78 22.05 -18.33
CA THR A 146 11.07 22.43 -18.88
C THR A 146 11.08 22.34 -20.41
N ALA A 147 10.58 21.25 -20.96
CA ALA A 147 10.49 21.04 -22.40
C ALA A 147 9.53 22.04 -23.06
N TYR A 148 8.37 22.31 -22.42
CA TYR A 148 7.42 23.31 -22.88
C TYR A 148 8.03 24.71 -22.94
N ASN A 149 8.70 25.15 -21.88
CA ASN A 149 9.35 26.46 -21.83
C ASN A 149 10.38 26.61 -22.93
N LYS A 150 11.17 25.57 -23.24
CA LYS A 150 12.12 25.54 -24.34
C LYS A 150 11.41 25.61 -25.69
N LEU A 151 10.30 24.90 -25.87
CA LEU A 151 9.54 24.90 -27.13
C LEU A 151 8.96 26.26 -27.47
N ILE A 152 8.44 27.00 -26.47
CA ILE A 152 7.79 28.31 -26.66
C ILE A 152 8.73 29.50 -26.58
N GLN A 153 10.05 29.27 -26.44
CA GLN A 153 11.03 30.32 -26.32
C GLN A 153 10.99 31.27 -27.54
N ASN A 154 10.95 32.57 -27.28
CA ASN A 154 10.96 33.57 -28.34
C ASN A 154 12.27 33.54 -29.10
N VAL A 155 12.18 33.58 -30.43
CA VAL A 155 13.32 33.66 -31.31
C VAL A 155 13.54 35.11 -31.72
N ASN A 156 14.69 35.67 -31.34
CA ASN A 156 15.06 37.01 -31.74
C ASN A 156 15.60 37.02 -33.18
N THR A 157 14.95 37.77 -34.05
CA THR A 157 15.37 37.96 -35.46
C THR A 157 16.04 39.29 -35.71
N ASN A 158 16.23 40.16 -34.70
CA ASN A 158 16.94 41.43 -34.85
C ASN A 158 18.39 41.15 -35.21
N GLY A 159 18.94 41.92 -36.14
CA GLY A 159 20.32 41.75 -36.60
C GLY A 159 20.55 40.57 -37.54
N LYS A 160 19.50 39.80 -37.90
CA LYS A 160 19.62 38.69 -38.83
C LYS A 160 19.44 39.12 -40.29
N LYS A 161 20.07 38.41 -41.25
CA LYS A 161 19.91 38.61 -42.70
C LYS A 161 18.45 38.42 -43.11
N PRO A 162 17.85 39.37 -43.91
CA PRO A 162 16.44 39.27 -44.32
C PRO A 162 16.10 37.94 -45.03
N SER A 163 17.01 37.43 -45.87
CA SER A 163 16.84 36.15 -46.57
C SER A 163 16.75 34.97 -45.59
N SER A 164 17.59 34.94 -44.56
CA SER A 164 17.57 33.90 -43.54
C SER A 164 16.30 33.99 -42.69
N ILE A 165 15.78 35.19 -42.43
CA ILE A 165 14.48 35.35 -41.73
C ILE A 165 13.34 34.79 -42.56
N GLN A 166 13.31 34.99 -43.89
CA GLN A 166 12.28 34.40 -44.77
C GLN A 166 12.36 32.89 -44.80
N ASN A 167 13.54 32.33 -44.89
CA ASN A 167 13.76 30.89 -44.86
C ASN A 167 13.33 30.27 -43.49
N TYR A 168 13.66 30.94 -42.39
CA TYR A 168 13.17 30.55 -41.05
C TYR A 168 11.64 30.54 -40.98
N LYS A 169 10.98 31.63 -41.45
CA LYS A 169 9.51 31.71 -41.46
C LYS A 169 8.87 30.62 -42.31
N SER A 170 9.49 30.27 -43.43
CA SER A 170 9.00 29.15 -44.28
C SER A 170 9.18 27.82 -43.60
N ALA A 171 10.34 27.53 -42.98
CA ALA A 171 10.57 26.32 -42.22
C ALA A 171 9.58 26.21 -41.04
N ARG A 172 9.30 27.29 -40.32
CA ARG A 172 8.33 27.34 -39.22
C ARG A 172 6.91 27.01 -39.70
N ARG A 173 6.48 27.50 -40.86
CA ARG A 173 5.17 27.21 -41.45
C ARG A 173 4.99 25.73 -41.76
N ASN A 174 6.04 25.07 -42.22
CA ASN A 174 6.00 23.64 -42.55
C ASN A 174 5.73 22.75 -41.33
N ILE A 175 6.08 23.16 -40.12
CA ILE A 175 5.91 22.45 -38.87
C ILE A 175 4.81 23.04 -37.98
N GLU A 176 4.09 24.05 -38.43
CA GLU A 176 3.17 24.85 -37.61
C GLU A 176 2.08 24.01 -36.97
N ASN A 177 1.46 23.10 -37.71
CA ASN A 177 0.41 22.24 -37.17
C ASN A 177 0.94 21.32 -36.07
N GLN A 178 2.07 20.68 -36.29
CA GLN A 178 2.69 19.79 -35.28
C GLN A 178 3.16 20.55 -34.05
N TYR A 179 3.74 21.74 -34.27
CA TYR A 179 4.16 22.65 -33.19
C TYR A 179 2.97 23.06 -32.35
N ASN A 180 1.88 23.54 -32.98
CA ASN A 180 0.69 23.98 -32.26
C ASN A 180 0.00 22.83 -31.51
N THR A 181 -0.04 21.63 -32.09
CA THR A 181 -0.59 20.45 -31.42
C THR A 181 0.24 20.13 -30.16
N ALA A 182 1.55 20.01 -30.27
CA ALA A 182 2.43 19.70 -29.12
C ALA A 182 2.36 20.79 -28.05
N LYS A 183 2.39 22.07 -28.45
CA LYS A 183 2.26 23.23 -27.55
C LYS A 183 0.95 23.22 -26.80
N ASN A 184 -0.17 23.08 -27.49
CA ASN A 184 -1.50 23.15 -26.87
C ASN A 184 -1.78 21.98 -25.95
N GLU A 185 -1.40 20.76 -26.33
CA GLU A 185 -1.55 19.59 -25.48
C GLU A 185 -0.69 19.70 -24.22
N ALA A 186 0.57 20.10 -24.35
CA ALA A 186 1.44 20.30 -23.19
C ALA A 186 0.88 21.39 -22.26
N HIS A 187 0.41 22.49 -22.82
CA HIS A 187 -0.23 23.54 -22.03
C HIS A 187 -1.44 23.02 -21.25
N ASN A 188 -2.35 22.28 -21.91
CA ASN A 188 -3.52 21.71 -21.25
C ASN A 188 -3.16 20.74 -20.12
N VAL A 189 -2.13 19.90 -20.31
CA VAL A 189 -1.65 19.01 -19.27
C VAL A 189 -1.00 19.75 -18.11
N LEU A 190 -0.24 20.82 -18.40
CA LEU A 190 0.40 21.65 -17.37
C LEU A 190 -0.63 22.42 -16.53
N GLU A 191 -1.71 22.91 -17.14
CA GLU A 191 -2.80 23.60 -16.43
C GLU A 191 -3.73 22.64 -15.66
N ASN A 192 -3.74 21.37 -16.04
CA ASN A 192 -4.54 20.37 -15.31
C ASN A 192 -3.94 20.16 -13.91
N THR A 193 -4.75 20.30 -12.87
CA THR A 193 -4.32 20.12 -11.46
C THR A 193 -4.04 18.66 -11.12
N ASN A 194 -4.60 17.71 -11.87
CA ASN A 194 -4.44 16.28 -11.62
C ASN A 194 -4.39 15.47 -12.93
N PRO A 195 -3.36 15.68 -13.79
CA PRO A 195 -3.20 14.91 -15.02
C PRO A 195 -2.79 13.46 -14.69
N THR A 196 -3.06 12.54 -15.61
CA THR A 196 -2.49 11.20 -15.53
C THR A 196 -1.02 11.22 -15.92
N VAL A 197 -0.23 10.26 -15.44
CA VAL A 197 1.18 10.07 -15.86
C VAL A 197 1.27 9.89 -17.37
N ASN A 198 0.41 9.08 -17.95
CA ASN A 198 0.38 8.87 -19.41
C ASN A 198 0.14 10.17 -20.18
N ALA A 199 -0.73 11.06 -19.69
CA ALA A 199 -0.95 12.35 -20.35
C ALA A 199 0.31 13.22 -20.31
N VAL A 200 1.05 13.22 -19.19
CA VAL A 200 2.32 13.96 -19.07
C VAL A 200 3.38 13.39 -20.00
N GLU A 201 3.52 12.06 -20.04
CA GLU A 201 4.49 11.37 -20.90
C GLU A 201 4.17 11.56 -22.39
N ASP A 202 2.90 11.50 -22.78
CA ASP A 202 2.46 11.70 -24.15
C ASP A 202 2.71 13.12 -24.63
N ALA A 203 2.42 14.12 -23.80
CA ALA A 203 2.69 15.52 -24.10
C ALA A 203 4.19 15.78 -24.22
N LEU A 204 5.00 15.22 -23.31
CA LEU A 204 6.46 15.32 -23.35
C LEU A 204 7.04 14.69 -24.63
N ARG A 205 6.56 13.51 -25.00
CA ARG A 205 6.97 12.82 -26.23
C ARG A 205 6.70 13.66 -27.48
N LYS A 206 5.54 14.32 -27.57
CA LYS A 206 5.17 15.19 -28.70
C LYS A 206 6.08 16.42 -28.77
N ILE A 207 6.39 17.05 -27.64
CA ILE A 207 7.37 18.14 -27.60
C ILE A 207 8.73 17.65 -28.08
N ASN A 208 9.21 16.53 -27.55
CA ASN A 208 10.52 15.96 -27.91
C ASN A 208 10.60 15.58 -29.39
N ALA A 209 9.51 15.18 -30.00
CA ALA A 209 9.45 14.88 -31.43
C ALA A 209 9.56 16.14 -32.33
N ILE A 210 8.95 17.26 -31.93
CA ILE A 210 8.96 18.51 -32.73
C ILE A 210 10.14 19.41 -32.43
N GLN A 211 10.74 19.34 -31.24
CA GLN A 211 11.84 20.23 -30.81
C GLN A 211 13.05 20.24 -31.77
N PRO A 212 13.50 19.08 -32.32
CA PRO A 212 14.59 19.08 -33.29
C PRO A 212 14.27 19.89 -34.57
N GLU A 213 13.03 19.81 -35.05
CA GLU A 213 12.59 20.53 -36.25
C GLU A 213 12.52 22.07 -35.98
N VAL A 214 12.06 22.43 -34.78
CA VAL A 214 12.11 23.84 -34.31
C VAL A 214 13.56 24.33 -34.25
N THR A 215 14.47 23.54 -33.70
CA THR A 215 15.89 23.86 -33.63
C THR A 215 16.52 24.00 -35.02
N LYS A 216 16.21 23.10 -35.95
CA LYS A 216 16.67 23.23 -37.36
C LYS A 216 16.19 24.52 -38.00
N ALA A 217 14.90 24.88 -37.80
CA ALA A 217 14.37 26.13 -38.32
C ALA A 217 15.10 27.34 -37.75
N ILE A 218 15.41 27.38 -36.46
CA ILE A 218 16.16 28.46 -35.80
C ILE A 218 17.57 28.56 -36.34
N ASN A 219 18.25 27.44 -36.60
CA ASN A 219 19.61 27.39 -37.11
C ASN A 219 19.78 27.93 -38.57
N ILE A 220 18.66 28.19 -39.26
CA ILE A 220 18.67 28.87 -40.58
C ILE A 220 19.04 30.34 -40.45
N LEU A 221 18.77 30.96 -39.27
CA LEU A 221 19.02 32.36 -39.04
C LEU A 221 20.53 32.69 -39.08
N GLN A 222 20.93 33.70 -39.88
CA GLN A 222 22.29 34.18 -40.03
C GLN A 222 22.38 35.65 -39.65
N ASP A 223 23.45 35.99 -38.96
CA ASP A 223 23.73 37.42 -38.62
C ASP A 223 24.01 38.24 -39.87
N LYS A 224 23.61 39.51 -39.84
CA LYS A 224 24.07 40.49 -40.82
C LYS A 224 25.56 40.61 -40.68
N GLU A 225 26.22 40.87 -41.83
CA GLU A 225 27.63 41.22 -41.81
C GLU A 225 27.80 42.60 -41.18
N ASP A 226 28.84 42.72 -40.40
CA ASP A 226 29.22 44.01 -39.81
C ASP A 226 29.82 44.90 -40.93
N ASN A 227 29.12 45.96 -41.22
CA ASN A 227 29.62 46.99 -42.22
C ASN A 227 30.30 48.17 -41.53
N SER A 228 30.83 47.95 -40.32
CA SER A 228 31.56 48.96 -39.56
C SER A 228 33.00 48.99 -40.06
N GLU A 229 33.28 49.72 -41.15
CA GLU A 229 34.61 50.29 -41.53
C GLU A 229 34.53 51.78 -41.49
#